data_ecfad8cd02f124b623c620afba6c24c7
#
_entry.id   ecfad8cd02f124b623c620afba6c24c7
#
_cell.length_a   1.000
_cell.length_b   1.000
_cell.length_c   1.000
_cell.angle_alpha   90.00
_cell.angle_beta   90.00
_cell.angle_gamma   90.00
#
_symmetry.space_group_name_H-M   'P 1'
#
loop_
_entity.id
_entity.type
_entity.pdbx_description
1 polymer ?
#
loop_
_entity_poly.entity_id
_entity_poly.type
_entity_poly.pdbx_seq_one_letter_code
_entity_poly.pdbx_strand_id
1 'polypeptide(L)'
;MTQQTLVRSQVLLVEDEAIIAMLMEDMLAEFSCDVLETVGELDAATAAARTARFDMAFVDVNLRGAPAYPVAAILQARGIPFAFVTGYGTAGGEAAYADVPVLQKPFRVQELEAIIARLRAQSMTKGS
;
A
#
# COMPACT_ATOMS: atom_id res chain seq x y z
N MET A 1 -1.06 -22.80 -21.77
CA MET A 1 -1.11 -22.37 -21.31
C MET A 1 -0.72 -21.60 -21.04
N THR A 2 -0.71 -21.27 -21.06
CA THR A 2 -0.37 -20.63 -20.88
C THR A 2 -0.04 -20.23 -19.89
N GLN A 3 0.42 -20.30 -19.64
CA GLN A 3 0.79 -19.89 -18.75
C GLN A 3 0.73 -18.70 -18.54
N GLN A 4 0.25 -18.47 -18.27
CA GLN A 4 0.26 -17.33 -18.02
C GLN A 4 1.04 -16.93 -17.16
N THR A 5 1.70 -16.13 -17.38
CA THR A 5 2.62 -15.59 -16.54
C THR A 5 1.92 -14.76 -15.57
N LEU A 6 1.99 -15.18 -14.36
CA LEU A 6 1.47 -14.38 -13.30
C LEU A 6 2.43 -13.25 -13.08
N VAL A 7 2.03 -12.09 -13.51
CA VAL A 7 2.80 -10.90 -13.19
C VAL A 7 2.62 -10.63 -11.72
N ARG A 8 3.70 -10.72 -10.96
CA ARG A 8 3.64 -10.41 -9.54
C ARG A 8 3.82 -8.91 -9.36
N SER A 9 3.01 -8.34 -8.49
CA SER A 9 3.07 -6.92 -8.21
C SER A 9 4.11 -6.66 -7.13
N GLN A 10 4.91 -5.62 -7.32
CA GLN A 10 5.89 -5.21 -6.31
C GLN A 10 5.23 -4.20 -5.40
N VAL A 11 5.34 -4.41 -4.10
CA VAL A 11 4.61 -3.62 -3.10
C VAL A 11 5.59 -2.94 -2.15
N LEU A 12 5.36 -1.66 -1.90
CA LEU A 12 6.00 -0.96 -0.79
C LEU A 12 5.04 -1.02 0.39
N LEU A 13 5.51 -1.55 1.50
CA LEU A 13 4.71 -1.66 2.72
C LEU A 13 5.25 -0.67 3.76
N VAL A 14 4.40 0.25 4.18
CA VAL A 14 4.76 1.26 5.19
C VAL A 14 3.97 0.93 6.45
N GLU A 15 4.64 0.34 7.42
CA GLU A 15 4.02 -0.19 8.63
C GLU A 15 5.07 -0.28 9.73
N ASP A 16 4.80 0.31 10.89
CA ASP A 16 5.76 0.33 12.00
C ASP A 16 5.58 -0.82 12.98
N GLU A 17 4.47 -1.55 12.91
CA GLU A 17 4.24 -2.68 13.79
C GLU A 17 4.71 -3.97 13.11
N ALA A 18 5.78 -4.56 13.65
CA ALA A 18 6.42 -5.69 12.99
C ALA A 18 5.48 -6.87 12.78
N ILE A 19 4.62 -7.16 13.76
CA ILE A 19 3.71 -8.29 13.65
C ILE A 19 2.68 -8.06 12.55
N ILE A 20 2.14 -6.85 12.47
CA ILE A 20 1.20 -6.50 11.41
C ILE A 20 1.89 -6.57 10.04
N ALA A 21 3.12 -6.06 9.96
CA ALA A 21 3.87 -6.10 8.70
C ALA A 21 4.07 -7.54 8.23
N MET A 22 4.47 -8.43 9.13
CA MET A 22 4.66 -9.83 8.78
C MET A 22 3.37 -10.47 8.29
N LEU A 23 2.28 -10.20 8.98
CA LEU A 23 0.98 -10.74 8.58
C LEU A 23 0.59 -10.23 7.19
N MET A 24 0.77 -8.95 6.93
CA MET A 24 0.46 -8.40 5.62
C MET A 24 1.37 -8.97 4.54
N GLU A 25 2.65 -9.15 4.82
CA GLU A 25 3.56 -9.74 3.86
C GLU A 25 3.09 -11.14 3.45
N ASP A 26 2.68 -11.95 4.42
CA ASP A 26 2.18 -13.30 4.14
C ASP A 26 0.90 -13.26 3.31
N MET A 27 -0.03 -12.38 3.66
CA MET A 27 -1.28 -12.26 2.92
C MET A 27 -1.05 -11.76 1.49
N LEU A 28 -0.19 -10.76 1.34
CA LEU A 28 0.12 -10.21 0.03
C LEU A 28 0.74 -11.27 -0.88
N ALA A 29 1.60 -12.12 -0.32
CA ALA A 29 2.22 -13.18 -1.10
C ALA A 29 1.18 -14.13 -1.69
N GLU A 30 0.08 -14.36 -0.98
CA GLU A 30 -0.98 -15.23 -1.49
C GLU A 30 -1.70 -14.65 -2.70
N PHE A 31 -1.61 -13.34 -2.89
CA PHE A 31 -2.27 -12.67 -4.00
C PHE A 31 -1.28 -12.18 -5.07
N SER A 32 -0.17 -12.87 -5.17
CA SER A 32 0.86 -12.58 -6.18
C SER A 32 1.46 -11.18 -6.02
N CYS A 33 1.66 -10.78 -4.77
CA CYS A 33 2.31 -9.54 -4.44
C CYS A 33 3.61 -9.85 -3.68
N ASP A 34 4.69 -9.26 -4.15
CA ASP A 34 5.97 -9.37 -3.46
C ASP A 34 6.25 -8.06 -2.74
N VAL A 35 6.49 -8.13 -1.45
CA VAL A 35 6.84 -6.92 -0.71
C VAL A 35 8.31 -6.62 -0.98
N LEU A 36 8.53 -5.52 -1.69
CA LEU A 36 9.88 -5.11 -2.05
C LEU A 36 10.63 -4.61 -0.84
N GLU A 37 9.94 -3.86 -0.01
CA GLU A 37 10.54 -3.24 1.15
C GLU A 37 9.46 -2.95 2.17
N THR A 38 9.77 -3.14 3.44
CA THR A 38 8.90 -2.76 4.55
C THR A 38 9.62 -1.69 5.35
N VAL A 39 9.00 -0.53 5.50
CA VAL A 39 9.58 0.60 6.21
C VAL A 39 8.63 1.06 7.31
N GLY A 40 9.19 1.34 8.48
CA GLY A 40 8.39 1.68 9.64
C GLY A 40 8.60 3.09 10.16
N GLU A 41 9.41 3.90 9.49
CA GLU A 41 9.66 5.28 9.90
C GLU A 41 9.39 6.23 8.76
N LEU A 42 8.93 7.41 9.10
CA LEU A 42 8.50 8.37 8.10
C LEU A 42 9.61 8.74 7.13
N ASP A 43 10.82 9.00 7.63
CA ASP A 43 11.93 9.40 6.76
C ASP A 43 12.30 8.28 5.77
N ALA A 44 12.38 7.05 6.25
CA ALA A 44 12.68 5.91 5.39
C ALA A 44 11.54 5.69 4.38
N ALA A 45 10.31 5.89 4.82
CA ALA A 45 9.15 5.69 3.95
C ALA A 45 9.12 6.74 2.85
N THR A 46 9.41 8.00 3.16
CA THR A 46 9.44 9.04 2.14
C THR A 46 10.57 8.80 1.15
N ALA A 47 11.72 8.35 1.62
CA ALA A 47 12.84 8.04 0.73
C ALA A 47 12.48 6.90 -0.22
N ALA A 48 11.90 5.83 0.30
CA ALA A 48 11.49 4.70 -0.53
C ALA A 48 10.38 5.11 -1.51
N ALA A 49 9.43 5.92 -1.05
CA ALA A 49 8.34 6.36 -1.91
C ALA A 49 8.86 7.19 -3.10
N ARG A 50 9.94 7.93 -2.90
CA ARG A 50 10.50 8.76 -3.96
C ARG A 50 11.27 7.97 -5.01
N THR A 51 11.98 6.93 -4.60
CA THR A 51 13.02 6.36 -5.46
C THR A 51 12.84 4.89 -5.79
N ALA A 52 12.16 4.12 -4.94
CA ALA A 52 12.04 2.69 -5.17
C ALA A 52 11.09 2.41 -6.34
N ARG A 53 11.27 1.25 -6.97
CA ARG A 53 10.40 0.82 -8.06
C ARG A 53 9.43 -0.21 -7.54
N PHE A 54 8.17 0.18 -7.48
CA PHE A 54 7.11 -0.70 -7.02
C PHE A 54 5.82 -0.33 -7.74
N ASP A 55 4.85 -1.22 -7.68
CA ASP A 55 3.61 -1.08 -8.44
C ASP A 55 2.48 -0.52 -7.61
N MET A 56 2.53 -0.72 -6.31
CA MET A 56 1.51 -0.22 -5.40
C MET A 56 2.09 -0.15 -4.00
N ALA A 57 1.38 0.52 -3.10
CA ALA A 57 1.83 0.67 -1.73
C ALA A 57 0.66 0.54 -0.76
N PHE A 58 0.96 0.07 0.44
CA PHE A 58 0.04 0.10 1.57
C PHE A 58 0.70 0.93 2.65
N VAL A 59 0.00 1.96 3.12
CA VAL A 59 0.58 2.99 3.96
C VAL A 59 -0.21 3.12 5.26
N ASP A 60 0.41 2.74 6.38
CA ASP A 60 -0.18 3.02 7.68
C ASP A 60 -0.25 4.52 7.86
N VAL A 61 -1.42 5.02 8.20
CA VAL A 61 -1.65 6.46 8.35
C VAL A 61 -0.80 7.05 9.46
N ASN A 62 -0.51 6.27 10.49
CA ASN A 62 0.20 6.76 11.65
C ASN A 62 1.44 5.91 11.90
N LEU A 63 2.61 6.51 11.70
CA LEU A 63 3.89 5.84 11.92
C LEU A 63 4.48 6.40 13.21
N ARG A 64 4.27 5.66 14.32
CA ARG A 64 4.81 6.04 15.64
C ARG A 64 4.45 7.48 16.00
N GLY A 65 3.19 7.83 15.79
CA GLY A 65 2.71 9.16 16.11
C GLY A 65 2.88 10.19 15.01
N ALA A 66 3.57 9.84 13.93
CA ALA A 66 3.77 10.77 12.82
C ALA A 66 2.79 10.43 11.69
N PRO A 67 1.96 11.38 11.27
CA PRO A 67 1.07 11.12 10.15
C PRO A 67 1.85 10.83 8.87
N ALA A 68 1.38 9.88 8.09
CA ALA A 68 2.09 9.43 6.90
C ALA A 68 1.64 10.12 5.62
N TYR A 69 0.94 11.24 5.73
CA TYR A 69 0.49 11.97 4.53
C TYR A 69 1.62 12.45 3.63
N PRO A 70 2.82 12.77 4.13
CA PRO A 70 3.93 13.09 3.20
C PRO A 70 4.25 11.94 2.26
N VAL A 71 4.11 10.69 2.72
CA VAL A 71 4.30 9.53 1.84
C VAL A 71 3.22 9.49 0.77
N ALA A 72 1.97 9.70 1.18
CA ALA A 72 0.85 9.70 0.26
C ALA A 72 1.00 10.76 -0.82
N ALA A 73 1.48 11.93 -0.47
CA ALA A 73 1.69 13.01 -1.43
C ALA A 73 2.71 12.61 -2.50
N ILE A 74 3.77 11.94 -2.09
CA ILE A 74 4.79 11.49 -3.03
C ILE A 74 4.21 10.43 -3.97
N LEU A 75 3.46 9.48 -3.43
CA LEU A 75 2.85 8.42 -4.24
C LEU A 75 1.86 8.99 -5.25
N GLN A 76 1.05 9.96 -4.83
CA GLN A 76 0.14 10.62 -5.77
C GLN A 76 0.90 11.34 -6.87
N ALA A 77 1.95 12.05 -6.52
CA ALA A 77 2.74 12.78 -7.51
C ALA A 77 3.37 11.83 -8.53
N ARG A 78 3.75 10.63 -8.10
CA ARG A 78 4.31 9.62 -8.99
C ARG A 78 3.25 8.82 -9.75
N GLY A 79 1.98 8.98 -9.40
CA GLY A 79 0.92 8.20 -10.02
C GLY A 79 0.89 6.74 -9.60
N ILE A 80 1.43 6.42 -8.44
CA ILE A 80 1.46 5.04 -7.94
C ILE A 80 0.21 4.81 -7.08
N PRO A 81 -0.59 3.79 -7.41
CA PRO A 81 -1.78 3.51 -6.61
C PRO A 81 -1.40 3.00 -5.22
N PHE A 82 -2.17 3.41 -4.22
CA PHE A 82 -1.89 3.01 -2.86
C PHE A 82 -3.18 2.98 -2.04
N ALA A 83 -3.11 2.32 -0.89
CA ALA A 83 -4.20 2.27 0.07
C ALA A 83 -3.67 2.68 1.43
N PHE A 84 -4.51 3.33 2.21
CA PHE A 84 -4.20 3.57 3.62
C PHE A 84 -4.57 2.36 4.45
N VAL A 85 -3.81 2.15 5.52
CA VAL A 85 -4.13 1.15 6.55
C VAL A 85 -4.27 1.92 7.86
N THR A 86 -5.35 1.69 8.58
CA THR A 86 -5.60 2.46 9.80
C THR A 86 -6.23 1.60 10.88
N GLY A 87 -5.84 1.86 12.13
CA GLY A 87 -6.51 1.27 13.28
C GLY A 87 -7.69 2.08 13.79
N TYR A 88 -7.87 3.29 13.27
CA TYR A 88 -8.94 4.18 13.72
C TYR A 88 -9.72 4.68 12.53
N GLY A 89 -10.96 4.57 12.58
CA GLY A 89 -11.99 4.82 11.60
C GLY A 89 -11.72 5.69 10.39
N THR A 90 -11.07 6.80 10.48
CA THR A 90 -11.07 7.73 9.37
C THR A 90 -9.67 8.05 8.91
N ALA A 91 -9.16 7.23 8.02
CA ALA A 91 -7.98 7.59 7.28
C ALA A 91 -8.41 8.40 6.08
N GLY A 92 -7.52 9.27 5.63
CA GLY A 92 -7.79 10.01 4.42
C GLY A 92 -8.94 10.97 4.54
N GLY A 93 -9.14 11.53 5.73
CA GLY A 93 -10.20 12.50 5.93
C GLY A 93 -10.03 13.77 5.13
N GLU A 94 -8.85 13.96 4.52
CA GLU A 94 -8.61 15.12 3.68
C GLU A 94 -9.15 14.86 2.28
N ALA A 95 -9.71 15.91 1.70
CA ALA A 95 -10.32 15.79 0.39
C ALA A 95 -9.37 15.26 -0.67
N ALA A 96 -8.08 15.56 -0.53
CA ALA A 96 -7.06 15.12 -1.48
C ALA A 96 -6.97 13.60 -1.58
N TYR A 97 -7.42 12.89 -0.55
CA TYR A 97 -7.31 11.43 -0.49
C TYR A 97 -8.66 10.75 -0.45
N ALA A 98 -9.71 11.43 -0.86
CA ALA A 98 -11.07 10.89 -0.79
C ALA A 98 -11.24 9.61 -1.59
N ASP A 99 -10.48 9.47 -2.68
CA ASP A 99 -10.60 8.30 -3.56
C ASP A 99 -9.62 7.18 -3.20
N VAL A 100 -8.82 7.37 -2.16
CA VAL A 100 -7.83 6.36 -1.77
C VAL A 100 -8.52 5.27 -0.94
N PRO A 101 -8.35 4.00 -1.31
CA PRO A 101 -8.94 2.92 -0.51
C PRO A 101 -8.36 2.89 0.89
N VAL A 102 -9.18 2.47 1.84
CA VAL A 102 -8.77 2.38 3.24
C VAL A 102 -9.00 0.95 3.72
N LEU A 103 -7.97 0.35 4.30
CA LEU A 103 -8.03 -0.95 4.92
C LEU A 103 -8.00 -0.74 6.43
N GLN A 104 -9.10 -1.02 7.10
CA GLN A 104 -9.20 -0.77 8.54
C GLN A 104 -8.81 -2.01 9.34
N LYS A 105 -7.94 -1.84 10.32
CA LYS A 105 -7.52 -2.91 11.21
C LYS A 105 -8.58 -3.13 12.28
N PRO A 106 -8.83 -4.37 12.69
CA PRO A 106 -8.36 -5.60 12.06
C PRO A 106 -9.10 -5.84 10.76
N PHE A 107 -8.40 -6.36 9.77
CA PHE A 107 -9.03 -6.59 8.46
C PHE A 107 -9.05 -8.08 8.14
N ARG A 108 -9.93 -8.42 7.22
CA ARG A 108 -10.03 -9.79 6.71
C ARG A 108 -9.23 -9.89 5.42
N VAL A 109 -8.81 -11.12 5.13
CA VAL A 109 -8.04 -11.36 3.91
C VAL A 109 -8.84 -10.98 2.67
N GLN A 110 -10.16 -11.14 2.69
CA GLN A 110 -11.00 -10.76 1.55
C GLN A 110 -11.00 -9.25 1.32
N GLU A 111 -10.91 -8.48 2.39
CA GLU A 111 -10.85 -7.03 2.27
C GLU A 111 -9.54 -6.60 1.63
N LEU A 112 -8.45 -7.23 2.02
CA LEU A 112 -7.16 -6.96 1.41
C LEU A 112 -7.18 -7.34 -0.07
N GLU A 113 -7.73 -8.50 -0.38
CA GLU A 113 -7.83 -8.97 -1.77
C GLU A 113 -8.58 -7.97 -2.65
N ALA A 114 -9.70 -7.45 -2.15
CA ALA A 114 -10.49 -6.49 -2.91
C ALA A 114 -9.71 -5.21 -3.17
N ILE A 115 -8.95 -4.75 -2.19
CA ILE A 115 -8.13 -3.55 -2.37
C ILE A 115 -7.01 -3.81 -3.37
N ILE A 116 -6.36 -4.96 -3.31
CA ILE A 116 -5.32 -5.30 -4.27
C ILE A 116 -5.88 -5.25 -5.69
N ALA A 117 -7.05 -5.83 -5.90
CA ALA A 117 -7.69 -5.82 -7.22
C ALA A 117 -7.94 -4.38 -7.70
N ARG A 118 -8.39 -3.53 -6.79
CA ARG A 118 -8.67 -2.13 -7.12
C ARG A 118 -7.39 -1.38 -7.48
N LEU A 119 -6.31 -1.61 -6.71
CA LEU A 119 -5.04 -0.96 -6.99
C LEU A 119 -4.44 -1.43 -8.31
N ARG A 120 -4.58 -2.72 -8.63
CA ARG A 120 -4.12 -3.25 -9.90
C ARG A 120 -4.87 -2.64 -11.07
N ALA A 121 -6.17 -2.45 -10.92
CA ALA A 121 -6.98 -1.83 -11.97
C ALA A 121 -6.53 -0.38 -12.20
N GLN A 122 -6.22 0.35 -11.14
CA GLN A 122 -5.73 1.72 -11.27
C GLN A 122 -4.38 1.76 -11.98
N SER A 123 -3.50 0.83 -11.64
CA SER A 123 -2.18 0.76 -12.26
C SER A 123 -2.30 0.49 -13.75
N MET A 124 -3.15 -0.45 -14.14
CA MET A 124 -3.34 -0.77 -15.55
C MET A 124 -3.90 0.42 -16.33
N THR A 125 -4.83 1.14 -15.72
CA THR A 125 -5.42 2.30 -16.37
C THR A 125 -4.38 3.38 -16.62
N LYS A 126 -3.54 3.62 -15.63
CA LYS A 126 -2.52 4.67 -15.75
C LYS A 126 -1.37 4.26 -16.64
N GLY A 127 -1.09 2.97 -16.71
CA GLY A 127 0.02 2.48 -17.48
C GLY A 127 -0.20 2.49 -18.98
N SER A 128 -1.39 2.80 -19.42
CA SER A 128 -1.69 2.80 -20.86
C SER A 128 -1.36 4.11 -21.53
#